data_b90691896059c1a77d3674689494f66f
#
_entry.id   b90691896059c1a77d3674689494f66f
#
_cell.length_a   1.000
_cell.length_b   1.000
_cell.length_c   1.000
_cell.angle_alpha   90.00
_cell.angle_beta   90.00
_cell.angle_gamma   90.00
#
_symmetry.space_group_name_H-M   'P 1'
#
loop_
_entity.id
_entity.type
_entity.pdbx_description
1 polymer ?
#
loop_
_entity_poly.entity_id
_entity_poly.type
_entity_poly.pdbx_seq_one_letter_code
_entity_poly.pdbx_strand_id
1 'polypeptide(L)'
;TGIGAGIIIDGHVLHGANDIIGATGWMALQPPYREEYDACGCFEYYASGNGIGARVRDAVRANKAYKGKLRQKPICRISAYDVFSAYNEKDPIAISVLHKAVEMWGMASANLVSLLNPQKIIWGGGVFGPAGIFIDDIYKEACKWAQPLSIKQVEFVPSQLSGNAGLIGAAFLAIKNHLYE
;
A
#
# COMPACT_ATOMS: atom_id res chain seq x y z
N THR A 1 2.34 -8.88 -0.75
CA THR A 1 1.22 -9.63 -0.19
C THR A 1 0.14 -8.64 0.22
N GLY A 2 -0.24 -8.55 1.49
CA GLY A 2 -1.29 -7.67 1.99
C GLY A 2 -0.85 -6.25 2.35
N ILE A 3 -1.76 -5.49 2.97
CA ILE A 3 -1.52 -4.15 3.50
C ILE A 3 -1.83 -4.12 5.00
N GLY A 4 -0.89 -3.62 5.78
CA GLY A 4 -1.04 -3.36 7.20
C GLY A 4 -0.19 -2.17 7.63
N ALA A 5 -0.41 -1.68 8.85
CA ALA A 5 0.36 -0.60 9.44
C ALA A 5 0.73 -0.91 10.90
N GLY A 6 1.94 -0.54 11.31
CA GLY A 6 2.30 -0.38 12.70
C GLY A 6 2.11 1.08 13.11
N ILE A 7 1.51 1.31 14.26
CA ILE A 7 1.21 2.64 14.78
C ILE A 7 1.98 2.85 16.08
N ILE A 8 2.75 3.94 16.15
CA ILE A 8 3.53 4.31 17.32
C ILE A 8 3.06 5.69 17.78
N ILE A 9 2.66 5.80 19.05
CA ILE A 9 2.29 7.07 19.71
C ILE A 9 3.09 7.16 21.01
N ASP A 10 3.74 8.30 21.24
CA ASP A 10 4.57 8.56 22.43
C ASP A 10 5.62 7.47 22.70
N GLY A 11 6.21 6.94 21.62
CA GLY A 11 7.21 5.87 21.70
C GLY A 11 6.65 4.47 21.94
N HIS A 12 5.34 4.31 22.06
CA HIS A 12 4.68 3.03 22.31
C HIS A 12 3.99 2.51 21.06
N VAL A 13 4.19 1.22 20.76
CA VAL A 13 3.43 0.52 19.71
C VAL A 13 2.01 0.33 20.22
N LEU A 14 1.04 0.72 19.39
CA LEU A 14 -0.37 0.45 19.69
C LEU A 14 -0.71 -1.01 19.39
N HIS A 15 -1.45 -1.65 20.28
CA HIS A 15 -1.89 -3.04 20.13
C HIS A 15 -3.39 -3.18 19.81
N GLY A 16 -4.22 -2.22 20.28
CA GLY A 16 -5.68 -2.34 20.22
C GLY A 16 -6.21 -3.36 21.22
N ALA A 17 -7.47 -3.72 21.10
CA ALA A 17 -8.15 -4.59 22.07
C ALA A 17 -7.70 -6.06 21.98
N ASN A 18 -7.24 -6.51 20.82
CA ASN A 18 -6.90 -7.92 20.53
C ASN A 18 -5.75 -8.06 19.54
N ASP A 19 -4.80 -7.14 19.54
CA ASP A 19 -3.59 -7.11 18.71
C ASP A 19 -3.85 -7.07 17.17
N ILE A 20 -5.04 -6.62 16.75
CA ILE A 20 -5.42 -6.51 15.32
C ILE A 20 -5.36 -5.06 14.79
N ILE A 21 -4.90 -4.11 15.59
CA ILE A 21 -4.77 -2.72 15.13
C ILE A 21 -3.83 -2.64 13.90
N GLY A 22 -4.12 -1.70 13.02
CA GLY A 22 -3.31 -1.51 11.80
C GLY A 22 -3.70 -2.40 10.63
N ALA A 23 -4.83 -3.09 10.68
CA ALA A 23 -5.43 -3.80 9.55
C ALA A 23 -5.96 -2.82 8.48
N THR A 24 -5.11 -1.89 8.05
CA THR A 24 -5.47 -0.78 7.17
C THR A 24 -5.95 -1.22 5.79
N GLY A 25 -5.54 -2.40 5.32
CA GLY A 25 -6.03 -2.99 4.08
C GLY A 25 -7.57 -3.10 4.00
N TRP A 26 -8.24 -3.12 5.16
CA TRP A 26 -9.70 -3.20 5.29
C TRP A 26 -10.41 -1.83 5.27
N MET A 27 -9.68 -0.72 5.12
CA MET A 27 -10.30 0.60 4.99
C MET A 27 -11.27 0.64 3.81
N ALA A 28 -12.49 1.11 4.05
CA ALA A 28 -13.53 1.31 3.05
C ALA A 28 -13.28 2.63 2.30
N LEU A 29 -12.48 2.58 1.25
CA LEU A 29 -12.05 3.78 0.51
C LEU A 29 -12.89 4.08 -0.73
N GLN A 30 -13.69 3.11 -1.21
CA GLN A 30 -14.44 3.27 -2.44
C GLN A 30 -15.81 2.58 -2.37
N PRO A 31 -16.93 3.33 -2.51
CA PRO A 31 -18.24 2.76 -2.74
C PRO A 31 -18.44 2.36 -4.23
N PRO A 32 -19.42 1.48 -4.53
CA PRO A 32 -20.20 0.67 -3.59
C PRO A 32 -19.36 -0.47 -3.00
N TYR A 33 -19.88 -1.08 -1.94
CA TYR A 33 -19.33 -2.35 -1.44
C TYR A 33 -19.38 -3.42 -2.53
N ARG A 34 -18.38 -4.30 -2.54
CA ARG A 34 -18.25 -5.41 -3.48
C ARG A 34 -17.84 -6.67 -2.72
N GLU A 35 -18.43 -7.81 -3.09
CA GLU A 35 -18.15 -9.11 -2.45
C GLU A 35 -16.67 -9.51 -2.53
N GLU A 36 -15.96 -9.04 -3.57
CA GLU A 36 -14.52 -9.30 -3.72
C GLU A 36 -13.67 -8.68 -2.59
N TYR A 37 -14.23 -7.73 -1.83
CA TYR A 37 -13.54 -7.13 -0.67
C TYR A 37 -13.56 -8.02 0.57
N ASP A 38 -14.43 -9.02 0.64
CA ASP A 38 -14.53 -9.94 1.79
C ASP A 38 -13.24 -10.71 2.06
N ALA A 39 -12.45 -10.96 1.03
CA ALA A 39 -11.24 -11.75 1.15
C ALA A 39 -10.02 -10.94 1.63
N CYS A 40 -10.02 -9.59 1.49
CA CYS A 40 -8.81 -8.81 1.74
C CYS A 40 -9.05 -7.32 2.09
N GLY A 41 -10.30 -6.86 2.09
CA GLY A 41 -10.63 -5.46 2.27
C GLY A 41 -10.49 -4.61 1.01
N CYS A 42 -11.18 -3.47 1.00
CA CYS A 42 -11.26 -2.58 -0.16
C CYS A 42 -9.89 -2.00 -0.53
N PHE A 43 -9.14 -1.49 0.43
CA PHE A 43 -7.83 -0.89 0.15
C PHE A 43 -6.83 -1.92 -0.37
N GLU A 44 -6.73 -3.08 0.29
CA GLU A 44 -5.82 -4.15 -0.12
C GLU A 44 -6.14 -4.69 -1.50
N TYR A 45 -7.42 -4.82 -1.85
CA TYR A 45 -7.89 -5.28 -3.15
C TYR A 45 -7.30 -4.51 -4.33
N TYR A 46 -7.09 -3.19 -4.18
CA TYR A 46 -6.53 -2.37 -5.25
C TYR A 46 -5.03 -2.15 -5.14
N ALA A 47 -4.50 -2.02 -3.93
CA ALA A 47 -3.21 -1.37 -3.70
C ALA A 47 -2.14 -2.26 -3.05
N SER A 48 -2.46 -3.50 -2.68
CA SER A 48 -1.44 -4.49 -2.27
C SER A 48 -0.71 -5.08 -3.49
N GLY A 49 0.41 -5.73 -3.25
CA GLY A 49 1.13 -6.44 -4.32
C GLY A 49 0.26 -7.49 -5.01
N ASN A 50 -0.54 -8.24 -4.25
CA ASN A 50 -1.50 -9.20 -4.79
C ASN A 50 -2.64 -8.49 -5.52
N GLY A 51 -3.17 -7.40 -4.96
CA GLY A 51 -4.23 -6.59 -5.54
C GLY A 51 -3.84 -5.99 -6.89
N ILE A 52 -2.68 -5.31 -6.96
CA ILE A 52 -2.13 -4.74 -8.19
C ILE A 52 -1.98 -5.82 -9.27
N GLY A 53 -1.37 -6.97 -8.92
CA GLY A 53 -1.21 -8.08 -9.85
C GLY A 53 -2.56 -8.63 -10.34
N ALA A 54 -3.55 -8.77 -9.44
CA ALA A 54 -4.89 -9.22 -9.79
C ALA A 54 -5.59 -8.24 -10.74
N ARG A 55 -5.60 -6.95 -10.41
CA ARG A 55 -6.23 -5.90 -11.26
C ARG A 55 -5.65 -5.85 -12.66
N VAL A 56 -4.34 -6.00 -12.78
CA VAL A 56 -3.70 -6.08 -14.11
C VAL A 56 -4.13 -7.34 -14.86
N ARG A 57 -4.16 -8.49 -14.20
CA ARG A 57 -4.64 -9.73 -14.85
C ARG A 57 -6.07 -9.58 -15.37
N ASP A 58 -6.94 -8.93 -14.59
CA ASP A 58 -8.32 -8.69 -14.98
C ASP A 58 -8.41 -7.72 -16.17
N ALA A 59 -7.65 -6.61 -16.12
CA ALA A 59 -7.61 -5.66 -17.23
C ALA A 59 -7.07 -6.28 -18.53
N VAL A 60 -6.03 -7.11 -18.45
CA VAL A 60 -5.48 -7.83 -19.62
C VAL A 60 -6.48 -8.85 -20.18
N ARG A 61 -7.25 -9.55 -19.32
CA ARG A 61 -8.31 -10.48 -19.77
C ARG A 61 -9.45 -9.73 -20.46
N ALA A 62 -9.88 -8.62 -19.89
CA ALA A 62 -10.99 -7.82 -20.42
C ALA A 62 -10.65 -7.15 -21.76
N ASN A 63 -9.41 -6.73 -21.96
CA ASN A 63 -8.98 -6.04 -23.17
C ASN A 63 -8.36 -7.02 -24.18
N LYS A 64 -9.19 -7.68 -24.99
CA LYS A 64 -8.73 -8.63 -26.02
C LYS A 64 -7.82 -8.00 -27.08
N ALA A 65 -7.96 -6.71 -27.35
CA ALA A 65 -7.15 -5.97 -28.33
C ALA A 65 -5.77 -5.55 -27.81
N TYR A 66 -5.54 -5.64 -26.49
CA TYR A 66 -4.27 -5.28 -25.89
C TYR A 66 -3.14 -6.20 -26.35
N LYS A 67 -2.06 -5.62 -26.87
CA LYS A 67 -0.87 -6.32 -27.38
C LYS A 67 0.44 -5.94 -26.64
N GLY A 68 0.32 -5.28 -25.48
CA GLY A 68 1.47 -4.81 -24.72
C GLY A 68 2.26 -5.93 -24.03
N LYS A 69 3.35 -5.52 -23.36
CA LYS A 69 4.32 -6.40 -22.71
C LYS A 69 3.69 -7.42 -21.73
N LEU A 70 2.65 -7.03 -21.00
CA LEU A 70 2.01 -7.90 -20.02
C LEU A 70 1.33 -9.13 -20.64
N ARG A 71 1.05 -9.11 -21.95
CA ARG A 71 0.51 -10.28 -22.68
C ARG A 71 1.58 -11.26 -23.19
N GLN A 72 2.84 -10.90 -23.10
CA GLN A 72 3.94 -11.77 -23.53
C GLN A 72 4.22 -12.93 -22.55
N LYS A 73 3.57 -12.91 -21.39
CA LYS A 73 3.67 -13.93 -20.35
C LYS A 73 2.28 -14.50 -20.04
N PRO A 74 2.18 -15.74 -19.55
CA PRO A 74 0.90 -16.30 -19.11
C PRO A 74 0.21 -15.37 -18.11
N ILE A 75 -1.06 -15.02 -18.36
CA ILE A 75 -1.78 -14.00 -17.55
C ILE A 75 -1.77 -14.38 -16.05
N CYS A 76 -1.93 -15.66 -15.73
CA CYS A 76 -1.91 -16.14 -14.34
C CYS A 76 -0.57 -15.90 -13.61
N ARG A 77 0.52 -15.68 -14.34
CA ARG A 77 1.86 -15.44 -13.80
C ARG A 77 2.24 -13.96 -13.73
N ILE A 78 1.36 -13.04 -14.13
CA ILE A 78 1.62 -11.60 -14.02
C ILE A 78 1.57 -11.22 -12.54
N SER A 79 2.66 -10.66 -12.05
CA SER A 79 2.86 -10.16 -10.68
C SER A 79 2.92 -8.65 -10.63
N ALA A 80 2.90 -8.05 -9.44
CA ALA A 80 3.11 -6.61 -9.29
C ALA A 80 4.46 -6.14 -9.86
N TYR A 81 5.51 -6.94 -9.78
CA TYR A 81 6.83 -6.60 -10.37
C TYR A 81 6.75 -6.42 -11.89
N ASP A 82 5.97 -7.27 -12.57
CA ASP A 82 5.75 -7.14 -14.02
C ASP A 82 5.00 -5.84 -14.34
N VAL A 83 4.09 -5.43 -13.46
CA VAL A 83 3.33 -4.18 -13.61
C VAL A 83 4.24 -2.96 -13.50
N PHE A 84 5.12 -2.91 -12.48
CA PHE A 84 6.09 -1.82 -12.36
C PHE A 84 7.08 -1.79 -13.53
N SER A 85 7.52 -2.96 -14.00
CA SER A 85 8.36 -3.03 -15.21
C SER A 85 7.65 -2.48 -16.44
N ALA A 86 6.38 -2.85 -16.64
CA ALA A 86 5.58 -2.35 -17.77
C ALA A 86 5.26 -0.85 -17.64
N TYR A 87 5.07 -0.35 -16.41
CA TYR A 87 4.87 1.08 -16.16
C TYR A 87 6.07 1.92 -16.64
N ASN A 88 7.31 1.47 -16.38
CA ASN A 88 8.51 2.15 -16.84
C ASN A 88 8.59 2.21 -18.37
N GLU A 89 7.93 1.28 -19.07
CA GLU A 89 7.80 1.25 -20.54
C GLU A 89 6.52 1.96 -21.03
N LYS A 90 5.85 2.69 -20.15
CA LYS A 90 4.62 3.45 -20.45
C LYS A 90 3.43 2.58 -20.93
N ASP A 91 3.35 1.35 -20.44
CA ASP A 91 2.24 0.46 -20.73
C ASP A 91 0.91 1.04 -20.18
N PRO A 92 -0.13 1.19 -21.00
CA PRO A 92 -1.36 1.87 -20.60
C PRO A 92 -2.14 1.12 -19.51
N ILE A 93 -2.11 -0.22 -19.49
CA ILE A 93 -2.77 -1.01 -18.43
C ILE A 93 -2.02 -0.85 -17.12
N ALA A 94 -0.69 -0.94 -17.14
CA ALA A 94 0.13 -0.75 -15.97
C ALA A 94 -0.04 0.66 -15.37
N ILE A 95 -0.05 1.70 -16.21
CA ILE A 95 -0.30 3.08 -15.81
C ILE A 95 -1.66 3.21 -15.11
N SER A 96 -2.72 2.70 -15.74
CA SER A 96 -4.08 2.79 -15.20
C SER A 96 -4.20 2.12 -13.82
N VAL A 97 -3.64 0.91 -13.67
CA VAL A 97 -3.72 0.16 -12.41
C VAL A 97 -2.87 0.81 -11.32
N LEU A 98 -1.66 1.29 -11.63
CA LEU A 98 -0.81 1.95 -10.64
C LEU A 98 -1.33 3.33 -10.24
N HIS A 99 -1.94 4.10 -11.15
CA HIS A 99 -2.62 5.34 -10.78
C HIS A 99 -3.77 5.07 -9.80
N LYS A 100 -4.54 4.00 -10.02
CA LYS A 100 -5.58 3.60 -9.05
C LYS A 100 -4.99 3.21 -7.69
N ALA A 101 -3.85 2.53 -7.68
CA ALA A 101 -3.16 2.22 -6.43
C ALA A 101 -2.67 3.49 -5.71
N VAL A 102 -2.14 4.48 -6.44
CA VAL A 102 -1.74 5.80 -5.89
C VAL A 102 -2.94 6.52 -5.25
N GLU A 103 -4.11 6.55 -5.92
CA GLU A 103 -5.34 7.10 -5.34
C GLU A 103 -5.68 6.41 -4.02
N MET A 104 -5.65 5.08 -3.98
CA MET A 104 -5.97 4.31 -2.77
C MET A 104 -4.95 4.56 -1.65
N TRP A 105 -3.66 4.59 -1.95
CA TRP A 105 -2.61 4.92 -0.98
C TRP A 105 -2.79 6.35 -0.43
N GLY A 106 -3.12 7.32 -1.31
CA GLY A 106 -3.38 8.70 -0.92
C GLY A 106 -4.59 8.86 -0.02
N MET A 107 -5.73 8.24 -0.38
CA MET A 107 -6.95 8.27 0.45
C MET A 107 -6.75 7.59 1.81
N ALA A 108 -6.06 6.44 1.84
CA ALA A 108 -5.73 5.78 3.10
C ALA A 108 -4.86 6.67 3.99
N SER A 109 -3.83 7.29 3.40
CA SER A 109 -2.97 8.24 4.11
C SER A 109 -3.74 9.43 4.66
N ALA A 110 -4.65 9.99 3.89
CA ALA A 110 -5.49 11.11 4.31
C ALA A 110 -6.35 10.76 5.53
N ASN A 111 -6.91 9.55 5.56
CA ASN A 111 -7.66 9.04 6.71
C ASN A 111 -6.76 8.89 7.94
N LEU A 112 -5.54 8.33 7.77
CA LEU A 112 -4.58 8.20 8.86
C LEU A 112 -4.12 9.56 9.38
N VAL A 113 -3.87 10.52 8.50
CA VAL A 113 -3.51 11.90 8.87
C VAL A 113 -4.63 12.57 9.65
N SER A 114 -5.87 12.46 9.18
CA SER A 114 -7.02 13.09 9.81
C SER A 114 -7.38 12.46 11.16
N LEU A 115 -7.12 11.15 11.32
CA LEU A 115 -7.46 10.42 12.54
C LEU A 115 -6.35 10.47 13.60
N LEU A 116 -5.08 10.35 13.19
CA LEU A 116 -3.93 10.15 14.08
C LEU A 116 -3.01 11.36 14.16
N ASN A 117 -3.10 12.28 13.21
CA ASN A 117 -2.18 13.44 13.07
C ASN A 117 -0.71 13.03 13.26
N PRO A 118 -0.17 12.08 12.49
CA PRO A 118 1.16 11.53 12.72
C PRO A 118 2.25 12.51 12.27
N GLN A 119 3.43 12.43 12.86
CA GLN A 119 4.62 13.15 12.38
C GLN A 119 5.10 12.60 11.03
N LYS A 120 5.01 11.27 10.85
CA LYS A 120 5.52 10.58 9.66
C LYS A 120 4.61 9.43 9.25
N ILE A 121 4.48 9.23 7.94
CA ILE A 121 4.00 8.00 7.32
C ILE A 121 5.19 7.36 6.62
N ILE A 122 5.60 6.19 7.08
CA ILE A 122 6.76 5.45 6.57
C ILE A 122 6.27 4.35 5.64
N TRP A 123 6.63 4.43 4.37
CA TRP A 123 6.26 3.48 3.35
C TRP A 123 7.29 2.37 3.21
N GLY A 124 6.87 1.12 3.42
CA GLY A 124 7.77 -0.04 3.40
C GLY A 124 7.13 -1.31 2.84
N GLY A 125 7.87 -2.40 2.97
CA GLY A 125 7.47 -3.69 2.43
C GLY A 125 7.80 -3.87 0.95
N GLY A 126 7.52 -5.08 0.41
CA GLY A 126 7.97 -5.47 -0.93
C GLY A 126 7.42 -4.61 -2.08
N VAL A 127 6.23 -4.02 -1.92
CA VAL A 127 5.65 -3.12 -2.93
C VAL A 127 6.42 -1.80 -2.99
N PHE A 128 6.84 -1.27 -1.85
CA PHE A 128 7.49 0.04 -1.77
C PHE A 128 9.00 0.04 -2.06
N GLY A 129 9.55 -1.07 -2.55
CA GLY A 129 10.77 -1.03 -3.35
C GLY A 129 10.53 -0.26 -4.67
N PRO A 130 9.77 -0.85 -5.60
CA PRO A 130 9.47 -0.20 -6.88
C PRO A 130 8.47 0.96 -6.77
N ALA A 131 7.52 0.93 -5.83
CA ALA A 131 6.52 1.98 -5.65
C ALA A 131 7.05 3.24 -4.95
N GLY A 132 8.26 3.22 -4.45
CA GLY A 132 8.89 4.39 -3.81
C GLY A 132 8.88 5.66 -4.67
N ILE A 133 8.90 5.51 -5.99
CA ILE A 133 8.81 6.62 -6.96
C ILE A 133 7.47 7.39 -6.89
N PHE A 134 6.43 6.82 -6.29
CA PHE A 134 5.10 7.41 -6.19
C PHE A 134 4.84 8.14 -4.87
N ILE A 135 5.79 8.20 -3.93
CA ILE A 135 5.56 8.78 -2.60
C ILE A 135 5.08 10.24 -2.71
N ASP A 136 5.66 11.02 -3.61
CA ASP A 136 5.24 12.41 -3.85
C ASP A 136 3.81 12.48 -4.45
N ASP A 137 3.46 11.57 -5.32
CA ASP A 137 2.11 11.53 -5.92
C ASP A 137 1.08 11.03 -4.91
N ILE A 138 1.44 10.10 -4.03
CA ILE A 138 0.62 9.68 -2.89
C ILE A 138 0.37 10.85 -1.95
N TYR A 139 1.39 11.65 -1.65
CA TYR A 139 1.24 12.85 -0.83
C TYR A 139 0.30 13.88 -1.48
N LYS A 140 0.50 14.16 -2.78
CA LYS A 140 -0.40 15.05 -3.54
C LYS A 140 -1.85 14.56 -3.52
N GLU A 141 -2.06 13.26 -3.67
CA GLU A 141 -3.40 12.67 -3.57
C GLU A 141 -3.98 12.82 -2.17
N ALA A 142 -3.19 12.52 -1.13
CA ALA A 142 -3.60 12.67 0.27
C ALA A 142 -3.99 14.13 0.59
N CYS A 143 -3.31 15.11 0.04
CA CYS A 143 -3.61 16.55 0.22
C CYS A 143 -5.02 16.93 -0.24
N LYS A 144 -5.64 16.18 -1.15
CA LYS A 144 -7.03 16.44 -1.61
C LYS A 144 -8.07 16.10 -0.55
N TRP A 145 -7.76 15.18 0.36
CA TRP A 145 -8.72 14.52 1.25
C TRP A 145 -8.45 14.80 2.73
N ALA A 146 -7.19 14.97 3.11
CA ALA A 146 -6.77 15.12 4.49
C ALA A 146 -7.12 16.49 5.07
N GLN A 147 -7.15 16.57 6.40
CA GLN A 147 -7.30 17.83 7.13
C GLN A 147 -6.14 18.77 6.75
N PRO A 148 -6.43 19.99 6.27
CA PRO A 148 -5.45 20.83 5.58
C PRO A 148 -4.30 21.39 6.44
N LEU A 149 -4.45 21.43 7.76
CA LEU A 149 -3.37 21.84 8.68
C LEU A 149 -2.48 20.66 9.01
N SER A 150 -3.09 19.52 9.32
CA SER A 150 -2.36 18.28 9.68
C SER A 150 -1.48 17.78 8.53
N ILE A 151 -2.02 17.71 7.31
CA ILE A 151 -1.27 17.14 6.17
C ILE A 151 0.02 17.91 5.86
N LYS A 152 0.07 19.21 6.12
CA LYS A 152 1.26 20.05 5.90
C LYS A 152 2.40 19.76 6.89
N GLN A 153 2.11 19.09 7.99
CA GLN A 153 3.07 18.76 9.05
C GLN A 153 3.57 17.32 8.97
N VAL A 154 2.96 16.49 8.12
CA VAL A 154 3.28 15.07 8.01
C VAL A 154 4.34 14.84 6.95
N GLU A 155 5.40 14.13 7.31
CA GLU A 155 6.40 13.67 6.37
C GLU A 155 6.00 12.30 5.78
N PHE A 156 6.02 12.17 4.45
CA PHE A 156 5.88 10.89 3.75
C PHE A 156 7.26 10.43 3.32
N VAL A 157 7.73 9.33 3.88
CA VAL A 157 9.12 8.87 3.67
C VAL A 157 9.19 7.38 3.33
N PRO A 158 10.15 6.97 2.51
CA PRO A 158 10.42 5.54 2.31
C PRO A 158 11.08 4.93 3.56
N SER A 159 10.81 3.65 3.80
CA SER A 159 11.50 2.90 4.85
C SER A 159 12.98 2.77 4.54
N GLN A 160 13.84 3.11 5.51
CA GLN A 160 15.29 2.93 5.42
C GLN A 160 15.71 1.47 5.60
N LEU A 161 14.82 0.60 6.08
CA LEU A 161 15.10 -0.82 6.31
C LEU A 161 14.87 -1.69 5.07
N SER A 162 14.41 -1.08 3.98
CA SER A 162 14.10 -1.78 2.71
C SER A 162 13.18 -3.00 2.93
N GLY A 163 13.51 -4.16 2.36
CA GLY A 163 12.76 -5.42 2.55
C GLY A 163 12.95 -6.10 3.91
N ASN A 164 13.88 -5.62 4.75
CA ASN A 164 14.24 -6.26 6.01
C ASN A 164 13.45 -5.77 7.23
N ALA A 165 12.55 -4.81 7.06
CA ALA A 165 11.80 -4.21 8.17
C ALA A 165 11.09 -5.25 9.05
N GLY A 166 10.45 -6.26 8.46
CA GLY A 166 9.78 -7.33 9.19
C GLY A 166 10.75 -8.20 10.00
N LEU A 167 11.89 -8.57 9.40
CA LEU A 167 12.91 -9.37 10.07
C LEU A 167 13.53 -8.60 11.26
N ILE A 168 13.89 -7.35 11.04
CA ILE A 168 14.47 -6.49 12.07
C ILE A 168 13.45 -6.24 13.20
N GLY A 169 12.18 -6.00 12.86
CA GLY A 169 11.11 -5.83 13.84
C GLY A 169 10.88 -7.07 14.69
N ALA A 170 10.87 -8.26 14.10
CA ALA A 170 10.76 -9.52 14.83
C ALA A 170 11.94 -9.77 15.76
N ALA A 171 13.17 -9.51 15.30
CA ALA A 171 14.37 -9.61 16.11
C ALA A 171 14.34 -8.63 17.30
N PHE A 172 13.90 -7.39 17.06
CA PHE A 172 13.76 -6.38 18.11
C PHE A 172 12.77 -6.80 19.19
N LEU A 173 11.62 -7.37 18.81
CA LEU A 173 10.63 -7.89 19.78
C LEU A 173 11.21 -9.01 20.64
N ALA A 174 11.96 -9.95 20.05
CA ALA A 174 12.61 -11.02 20.81
C ALA A 174 13.61 -10.48 21.84
N ILE A 175 14.45 -9.52 21.45
CA ILE A 175 15.42 -8.88 22.35
C ILE A 175 14.70 -8.11 23.46
N LYS A 176 13.66 -7.33 23.12
CA LYS A 176 12.92 -6.55 24.10
C LYS A 176 12.27 -7.42 25.17
N ASN A 177 11.67 -8.54 24.79
CA ASN A 177 11.04 -9.45 25.74
C ASN A 177 12.05 -10.10 26.71
N HIS A 178 13.29 -10.38 26.26
CA HIS A 178 14.35 -10.91 27.13
C HIS A 178 15.03 -9.88 28.06
N LEU A 179 14.87 -8.58 27.78
CA LEU A 179 15.44 -7.53 28.61
C LEU A 179 14.51 -7.07 29.76
N TYR A 180 13.28 -7.53 29.78
CA TYR A 180 12.24 -7.15 30.75
C TYR A 180 11.67 -8.35 31.52
N GLU A 181 12.22 -9.57 31.36
CA GLU A 181 12.13 -10.71 32.29
C GLU A 181 13.30 -10.68 33.28
#